data_53f5e5508ac68fdbe72fed0d0f25e266
#
_entry.id   53f5e5508ac68fdbe72fed0d0f25e266
#
_cell.length_a   1.000
_cell.length_b   1.000
_cell.length_c   1.000
_cell.angle_alpha   90.00
_cell.angle_beta   90.00
_cell.angle_gamma   90.00
#
_symmetry.space_group_name_H-M   'P 1'
#
loop_
_entity.id
_entity.type
_entity.pdbx_description
1 polymer ?
#
loop_
_entity_poly.entity_id
_entity_poly.type
_entity_poly.pdbx_seq_one_letter_code
_entity_poly.pdbx_strand_id
1 'polypeptide(L)'
;MCNHSEIPGRVLKPTQRHGSAALYASYAVALPLLVGLVSGFASPEVDAAVTPVVTPVRACTDLLHLDFTGLDDAPTKLDSAVVVDASASNPTQQCVVTGYVAPKVKFTVRMPTQNWTQRLVTVGCGGYCGDLIAPTPASYGVGGNSGAAVGCPFLNSGELAIVAHNGGHTGNTDSARFLAAIADGMWAIEDTTALIDFFYSSNHKATVAAKAVIKAFYAQSPKFSYFDGCSSGGRAALHEAQRFPDDYNGILAGSPTIDNTSENTFLHSWNVRVNSNPDGTSILTADKIPALAQAVLAACADNSGMIQDPRTCHFDARKLLCPAGTNTPSCLTAKQAEVANLVWQGPVDQTGTLMSPGDQPYGSELAWAGSIALAPGVVYNQDTSSEFAFSYDFPNYMSNWFVTGITNRNIQFTRTEFQRLDFVSGLNDPTNPDLKAFSSKGGKLLMWEGYADQGTSFRGTLNYYAAVRRLLGPSAASSFMSLYLLPGVYHCAGAPIAATFDFLTPLITWVEDGVRPGKVIVSYRTTGDATSPVTRTRPVFPYPATSVYTGQGNVNDAANYVQGPPTPGVSDVLPWLGLKHYRANHQVSCEVINGKVQCEPEITNE
;
A
#
# COMPACT_ATOMS: atom_id res chain seq x y z
N MET A 1 -40.76 -25.67 -41.28
CA MET A 1 -40.54 -25.36 -42.71
C MET A 1 -39.11 -24.91 -42.82
N CYS A 2 -38.21 -25.80 -43.15
CA CYS A 2 -37.33 -25.87 -44.33
C CYS A 2 -36.46 -24.61 -44.50
N ASN A 3 -35.15 -24.65 -44.65
CA ASN A 3 -34.30 -25.63 -45.30
C ASN A 3 -32.82 -25.45 -44.93
N HIS A 4 -32.11 -26.54 -45.01
CA HIS A 4 -30.66 -26.70 -45.01
C HIS A 4 -29.99 -26.07 -46.24
N SER A 5 -28.70 -25.67 -46.13
CA SER A 5 -27.72 -25.85 -47.19
C SER A 5 -26.31 -26.07 -46.60
N GLU A 6 -25.81 -27.27 -46.82
CA GLU A 6 -24.43 -27.72 -46.66
C GLU A 6 -23.54 -27.13 -47.74
N ILE A 7 -22.26 -26.90 -47.49
CA ILE A 7 -21.17 -26.77 -48.48
C ILE A 7 -19.93 -27.54 -47.97
N PRO A 8 -19.20 -28.24 -48.85
CA PRO A 8 -18.39 -29.41 -48.55
C PRO A 8 -16.92 -29.12 -48.23
N GLY A 9 -16.30 -30.12 -47.59
CA GLY A 9 -14.90 -30.15 -47.21
C GLY A 9 -13.91 -30.28 -48.37
N ARG A 10 -12.70 -29.78 -48.11
CA ARG A 10 -11.51 -30.07 -48.92
C ARG A 10 -10.43 -30.69 -48.02
N VAL A 11 -10.17 -31.97 -48.29
CA VAL A 11 -9.02 -32.76 -47.80
C VAL A 11 -7.80 -32.40 -48.65
N LEU A 12 -6.68 -32.05 -48.06
CA LEU A 12 -5.38 -32.06 -48.72
C LEU A 12 -4.42 -33.01 -47.99
N LYS A 13 -3.90 -33.94 -48.76
CA LYS A 13 -2.94 -34.99 -48.41
C LYS A 13 -1.53 -34.41 -48.24
N PRO A 14 -0.64 -35.12 -47.48
CA PRO A 14 0.74 -34.72 -47.27
C PRO A 14 1.64 -35.16 -48.43
N THR A 15 2.60 -34.31 -48.80
CA THR A 15 3.69 -34.65 -49.73
C THR A 15 4.97 -34.92 -48.92
N GLN A 16 5.48 -36.13 -49.06
CA GLN A 16 6.85 -36.54 -48.72
C GLN A 16 7.86 -35.84 -49.65
N ARG A 17 9.00 -35.41 -49.11
CA ARG A 17 10.24 -35.27 -49.87
C ARG A 17 11.48 -35.66 -49.02
N HIS A 18 12.07 -36.65 -49.49
CA HIS A 18 13.44 -37.17 -49.57
C HIS A 18 14.55 -36.43 -48.82
N GLY A 19 15.33 -37.24 -48.13
CA GLY A 19 16.61 -36.91 -47.49
C GLY A 19 17.76 -36.73 -48.48
N SER A 20 18.75 -35.97 -48.03
CA SER A 20 20.10 -36.05 -48.60
C SER A 20 21.10 -36.01 -47.43
N ALA A 21 21.88 -37.06 -47.35
CA ALA A 21 23.04 -37.17 -46.46
C ALA A 21 24.17 -36.26 -46.98
N ALA A 22 24.83 -35.53 -46.12
CA ALA A 22 26.08 -34.87 -46.42
C ALA A 22 27.10 -35.12 -45.31
N LEU A 23 28.24 -35.55 -45.76
CA LEU A 23 29.40 -36.09 -45.05
C LEU A 23 30.00 -35.12 -44.00
N TYR A 24 30.43 -35.65 -42.88
CA TYR A 24 31.35 -35.03 -41.94
C TYR A 24 32.75 -34.95 -42.52
N ALA A 25 33.28 -33.74 -42.62
CA ALA A 25 34.72 -33.49 -42.81
C ALA A 25 35.25 -32.83 -41.52
N SER A 26 36.08 -33.57 -40.79
CA SER A 26 36.76 -33.12 -39.59
C SER A 26 37.93 -32.22 -39.99
N TYR A 27 37.91 -30.94 -39.63
CA TYR A 27 39.10 -30.10 -39.62
C TYR A 27 39.49 -29.81 -38.16
N ALA A 28 40.66 -30.33 -37.76
CA ALA A 28 41.34 -29.95 -36.55
C ALA A 28 42.00 -28.58 -36.77
N VAL A 29 41.55 -27.55 -36.07
CA VAL A 29 42.20 -26.25 -36.00
C VAL A 29 42.81 -26.10 -34.61
N ALA A 30 44.15 -26.00 -34.57
CA ALA A 30 44.90 -25.69 -33.37
C ALA A 30 44.60 -24.25 -32.91
N LEU A 31 44.14 -24.10 -31.67
CA LEU A 31 44.02 -22.78 -31.00
C LEU A 31 45.35 -22.42 -30.37
N PRO A 32 45.88 -21.20 -30.61
CA PRO A 32 46.95 -20.65 -29.78
C PRO A 32 46.35 -20.11 -28.46
N LEU A 33 46.95 -20.53 -27.32
CA LEU A 33 46.70 -19.93 -26.01
C LEU A 33 47.05 -18.43 -26.03
N LEU A 34 46.03 -17.56 -26.10
CA LEU A 34 46.17 -16.16 -25.72
C LEU A 34 45.85 -16.07 -24.22
N VAL A 35 46.90 -15.87 -23.42
CA VAL A 35 46.76 -15.41 -22.02
C VAL A 35 46.29 -13.96 -22.08
N GLY A 36 44.98 -13.76 -22.05
CA GLY A 36 44.37 -12.43 -21.91
C GLY A 36 44.50 -11.98 -20.46
N LEU A 37 45.27 -10.93 -20.25
CA LEU A 37 45.20 -10.10 -19.04
C LEU A 37 43.75 -9.65 -18.85
N VAL A 38 43.08 -10.19 -17.83
CA VAL A 38 41.81 -9.66 -17.33
C VAL A 38 42.17 -8.37 -16.59
N SER A 39 42.17 -7.26 -17.30
CA SER A 39 42.09 -5.93 -16.69
C SER A 39 40.70 -5.84 -16.06
N GLY A 40 40.65 -5.90 -14.73
CA GLY A 40 39.46 -5.61 -13.96
C GLY A 40 38.94 -4.22 -14.30
N PHE A 41 37.87 -4.14 -15.04
CA PHE A 41 37.05 -2.94 -15.08
C PHE A 41 36.44 -2.77 -13.68
N ALA A 42 37.12 -1.97 -12.83
CA ALA A 42 36.45 -1.36 -11.69
C ALA A 42 35.29 -0.56 -12.28
N SER A 43 34.06 -0.96 -11.93
CA SER A 43 32.90 -0.09 -12.17
C SER A 43 33.23 1.26 -11.54
N PRO A 44 33.00 2.39 -12.22
CA PRO A 44 33.18 3.68 -11.58
C PRO A 44 32.24 3.68 -10.36
N GLU A 45 32.81 3.84 -9.16
CA GLU A 45 32.03 4.32 -8.02
C GLU A 45 31.49 5.67 -8.48
N VAL A 46 30.19 5.72 -8.75
CA VAL A 46 29.46 6.96 -8.95
C VAL A 46 29.43 7.59 -7.55
N ASP A 47 30.31 8.56 -7.30
CA ASP A 47 30.18 9.43 -6.14
C ASP A 47 28.80 10.06 -6.21
N ALA A 48 27.90 9.58 -5.37
CA ALA A 48 26.56 10.16 -5.23
C ALA A 48 26.76 11.66 -4.99
N ALA A 49 26.14 12.50 -5.81
CA ALA A 49 26.28 13.93 -5.71
C ALA A 49 25.83 14.38 -4.32
N VAL A 50 26.77 14.66 -3.44
CA VAL A 50 26.50 15.08 -2.07
C VAL A 50 25.70 16.38 -2.14
N THR A 51 24.42 16.30 -1.76
CA THR A 51 23.56 17.48 -1.71
C THR A 51 24.09 18.42 -0.63
N PRO A 52 24.42 19.68 -0.96
CA PRO A 52 25.02 20.59 0.02
C PRO A 52 24.12 20.77 1.24
N VAL A 53 24.73 20.82 2.43
CA VAL A 53 24.04 21.18 3.66
C VAL A 53 23.69 22.67 3.62
N VAL A 54 22.44 22.98 3.99
CA VAL A 54 21.92 24.36 4.10
C VAL A 54 21.56 24.65 5.54
N THR A 55 22.01 25.80 6.03
CA THR A 55 21.68 26.28 7.39
C THR A 55 20.57 27.32 7.35
N PRO A 56 19.77 27.47 8.43
CA PRO A 56 18.73 28.47 8.51
C PRO A 56 19.27 29.90 8.37
N VAL A 57 18.48 30.77 7.72
CA VAL A 57 18.79 32.19 7.56
C VAL A 57 18.03 33.07 8.58
N ARG A 58 17.18 32.47 9.42
CA ARG A 58 16.40 33.16 10.46
C ARG A 58 16.19 32.27 11.67
N ALA A 59 15.82 32.87 12.80
CA ALA A 59 15.45 32.10 13.98
C ALA A 59 14.11 31.35 13.74
N CYS A 60 13.94 30.21 14.40
CA CYS A 60 12.73 29.39 14.28
C CYS A 60 11.46 30.20 14.64
N THR A 61 11.51 30.95 15.73
CA THR A 61 10.39 31.78 16.21
C THR A 61 9.99 32.91 15.25
N ASP A 62 10.91 33.38 14.40
CA ASP A 62 10.63 34.46 13.46
C ASP A 62 9.63 34.06 12.37
N LEU A 63 9.47 32.74 12.15
CA LEU A 63 8.50 32.19 11.21
C LEU A 63 7.06 32.59 11.56
N LEU A 64 6.75 32.76 12.86
CA LEU A 64 5.42 33.18 13.34
C LEU A 64 5.03 34.60 12.92
N HIS A 65 5.99 35.41 12.52
CA HIS A 65 5.75 36.79 12.07
C HIS A 65 5.55 36.92 10.55
N LEU A 66 5.60 35.79 9.82
CA LEU A 66 5.41 35.76 8.38
C LEU A 66 3.97 35.44 8.03
N ASP A 67 3.52 36.04 6.92
CA ASP A 67 2.18 35.81 6.38
C ASP A 67 2.23 34.75 5.27
N PHE A 68 1.53 33.65 5.49
CA PHE A 68 1.36 32.55 4.53
C PHE A 68 -0.10 32.41 4.06
N THR A 69 -0.97 33.41 4.39
CA THR A 69 -2.41 33.33 4.02
C THR A 69 -2.65 33.52 2.53
N GLY A 70 -1.68 34.06 1.80
CA GLY A 70 -1.74 34.24 0.34
C GLY A 70 -1.14 33.08 -0.48
N LEU A 71 -0.90 31.90 0.11
CA LEU A 71 -0.48 30.73 -0.66
C LEU A 71 -1.65 30.19 -1.48
N ASP A 72 -1.44 30.05 -2.77
CA ASP A 72 -2.40 29.40 -3.66
C ASP A 72 -2.64 27.97 -3.20
N ASP A 73 -3.88 27.49 -3.24
CA ASP A 73 -4.36 26.19 -2.79
C ASP A 73 -4.11 25.85 -1.31
N ALA A 74 -3.27 26.62 -0.60
CA ALA A 74 -2.88 26.35 0.78
C ALA A 74 -2.82 27.61 1.67
N PRO A 75 -3.90 28.42 1.80
CA PRO A 75 -3.92 29.56 2.73
C PRO A 75 -3.58 29.10 4.15
N THR A 76 -2.40 29.45 4.64
CA THR A 76 -1.79 28.84 5.83
C THR A 76 -1.67 29.85 6.99
N LYS A 77 -1.89 29.35 8.21
CA LYS A 77 -1.54 30.03 9.47
C LYS A 77 -0.68 29.14 10.33
N LEU A 78 0.34 29.72 10.95
CA LEU A 78 1.20 29.04 11.89
C LEU A 78 0.72 29.24 13.32
N ASP A 79 0.69 28.15 14.09
CA ASP A 79 0.28 28.15 15.50
C ASP A 79 1.47 28.21 16.44
N SER A 80 2.56 27.50 16.10
CA SER A 80 3.78 27.50 16.91
C SER A 80 5.03 27.30 16.05
N ALA A 81 6.17 27.79 16.55
CA ALA A 81 7.49 27.52 15.99
C ALA A 81 8.49 27.45 17.17
N VAL A 82 8.98 26.24 17.47
CA VAL A 82 9.80 25.99 18.63
C VAL A 82 11.06 25.21 18.25
N VAL A 83 12.18 25.48 18.94
CA VAL A 83 13.40 24.69 18.80
C VAL A 83 13.30 23.50 19.75
N VAL A 84 13.52 22.30 19.19
CA VAL A 84 13.60 21.03 19.94
C VAL A 84 15.03 20.54 19.86
N ASP A 85 15.66 20.33 21.02
CA ASP A 85 17.04 19.88 21.09
C ASP A 85 17.21 18.43 20.66
N ALA A 86 18.44 18.09 20.29
CA ALA A 86 18.82 16.72 19.97
C ALA A 86 18.59 15.78 21.16
N SER A 87 18.15 14.58 20.89
CA SER A 87 17.87 13.51 21.86
C SER A 87 18.07 12.13 21.24
N ALA A 88 17.88 11.07 21.99
CA ALA A 88 17.95 9.70 21.46
C ALA A 88 16.94 9.44 20.33
N SER A 89 15.78 10.12 20.36
CA SER A 89 14.75 10.01 19.32
C SER A 89 14.89 11.05 18.19
N ASN A 90 15.76 12.03 18.37
CA ASN A 90 15.92 13.16 17.47
C ASN A 90 17.42 13.50 17.36
N PRO A 91 18.16 12.91 16.40
CA PRO A 91 19.63 12.96 16.38
C PRO A 91 20.20 14.37 16.20
N THR A 92 19.38 15.33 15.76
CA THR A 92 19.79 16.72 15.52
C THR A 92 18.79 17.68 16.15
N GLN A 93 19.24 18.90 16.49
CA GLN A 93 18.32 19.98 16.88
C GLN A 93 17.42 20.36 15.69
N GLN A 94 16.15 20.58 15.95
CA GLN A 94 15.13 20.88 14.93
C GLN A 94 14.32 22.13 15.29
N CYS A 95 13.96 22.92 14.28
CA CYS A 95 12.84 23.84 14.35
C CYS A 95 11.55 23.05 14.01
N VAL A 96 10.64 22.98 14.98
CA VAL A 96 9.35 22.30 14.82
C VAL A 96 8.27 23.36 14.71
N VAL A 97 7.59 23.38 13.57
CA VAL A 97 6.52 24.33 13.27
C VAL A 97 5.21 23.56 13.19
N THR A 98 4.18 24.08 13.86
CA THR A 98 2.80 23.61 13.72
C THR A 98 1.94 24.71 13.14
N GLY A 99 0.90 24.33 12.42
CA GLY A 99 -0.04 25.26 11.83
C GLY A 99 -1.18 24.52 11.14
N TYR A 100 -1.97 25.27 10.39
CA TYR A 100 -3.02 24.69 9.59
C TYR A 100 -3.18 25.42 8.25
N VAL A 101 -3.54 24.66 7.23
CA VAL A 101 -4.10 25.17 5.99
C VAL A 101 -5.60 25.30 6.16
N ALA A 102 -6.15 26.47 5.84
CA ALA A 102 -7.58 26.73 6.00
C ALA A 102 -8.42 25.74 5.17
N PRO A 103 -9.56 25.26 5.69
CA PRO A 103 -10.06 25.57 7.03
C PRO A 103 -9.48 24.71 8.16
N LYS A 104 -9.01 23.47 7.93
CA LYS A 104 -8.77 22.49 9.02
C LYS A 104 -7.60 21.54 8.80
N VAL A 105 -6.84 21.62 7.71
CA VAL A 105 -5.70 20.72 7.47
C VAL A 105 -4.55 21.11 8.39
N LYS A 106 -4.50 20.55 9.59
CA LYS A 106 -3.38 20.74 10.52
C LYS A 106 -2.14 20.01 10.03
N PHE A 107 -0.97 20.64 10.24
CA PHE A 107 0.31 20.03 9.88
C PHE A 107 1.39 20.35 10.91
N THR A 108 2.43 19.51 10.88
CA THR A 108 3.69 19.75 11.58
C THR A 108 4.83 19.63 10.58
N VAL A 109 5.77 20.58 10.64
CA VAL A 109 7.04 20.50 9.88
C VAL A 109 8.19 20.48 10.88
N ARG A 110 9.05 19.45 10.79
CA ARG A 110 10.30 19.32 11.53
C ARG A 110 11.45 19.64 10.60
N MET A 111 12.24 20.65 10.93
CA MET A 111 13.35 21.15 10.08
C MET A 111 14.66 21.12 10.85
N PRO A 112 15.68 20.36 10.40
CA PRO A 112 17.01 20.34 11.01
C PRO A 112 17.63 21.74 11.06
N THR A 113 18.27 22.13 12.18
CA THR A 113 18.89 23.47 12.30
C THR A 113 20.32 23.53 11.77
N GLN A 114 20.98 22.39 11.49
CA GLN A 114 22.40 22.35 11.13
C GLN A 114 22.74 21.52 9.90
N ASN A 115 22.04 20.44 9.62
CA ASN A 115 22.47 19.45 8.63
C ASN A 115 21.41 19.14 7.54
N TRP A 116 20.52 20.09 7.25
CA TRP A 116 19.51 19.86 6.21
C TRP A 116 20.16 19.75 4.83
N THR A 117 19.89 18.61 4.16
CA THR A 117 20.43 18.30 2.82
C THR A 117 19.42 18.56 1.71
N GLN A 118 18.55 19.56 1.88
CA GLN A 118 17.56 20.02 0.90
C GLN A 118 16.52 18.96 0.52
N ARG A 119 16.30 17.99 1.39
CA ARG A 119 15.30 16.93 1.21
C ARG A 119 14.12 17.14 2.14
N LEU A 120 12.93 16.89 1.61
CA LEU A 120 11.66 16.87 2.32
C LEU A 120 11.05 15.48 2.22
N VAL A 121 10.51 14.93 3.31
CA VAL A 121 9.63 13.77 3.29
C VAL A 121 8.29 14.11 3.95
N THR A 122 7.19 13.88 3.25
CA THR A 122 5.83 13.94 3.80
C THR A 122 5.37 12.54 4.14
N VAL A 123 4.81 12.39 5.34
CA VAL A 123 4.31 11.11 5.85
C VAL A 123 2.80 11.07 5.75
N GLY A 124 2.29 10.06 5.05
CA GLY A 124 0.86 9.79 4.96
C GLY A 124 0.29 9.27 6.28
N CYS A 125 -0.96 9.62 6.60
CA CYS A 125 -1.66 9.09 7.76
C CYS A 125 -2.39 7.78 7.44
N GLY A 126 -2.63 6.93 8.46
CA GLY A 126 -3.34 5.67 8.35
C GLY A 126 -4.81 5.73 8.82
N GLY A 127 -5.57 4.68 8.55
CA GLY A 127 -6.99 4.63 8.88
C GLY A 127 -7.75 5.80 8.25
N TYR A 128 -8.66 6.40 8.99
CA TYR A 128 -9.35 7.62 8.55
C TYR A 128 -8.65 8.89 9.01
N CYS A 129 -7.36 8.83 9.36
CA CYS A 129 -6.57 9.98 9.81
C CYS A 129 -7.13 10.65 11.09
N GLY A 130 -7.08 11.96 11.19
CA GLY A 130 -7.64 12.73 12.30
C GLY A 130 -6.63 13.07 13.41
N ASP A 131 -5.50 12.39 13.47
CA ASP A 131 -4.39 12.66 14.38
C ASP A 131 -3.23 13.35 13.69
N LEU A 132 -2.56 14.23 14.43
CA LEU A 132 -1.35 14.91 13.98
C LEU A 132 -0.12 14.26 14.62
N ILE A 133 0.24 13.08 14.16
CA ILE A 133 1.44 12.38 14.61
C ILE A 133 2.57 12.67 13.62
N ALA A 134 3.48 13.58 14.00
CA ALA A 134 4.70 13.82 13.24
C ALA A 134 5.81 12.91 13.77
N PRO A 135 6.25 11.89 13.03
CA PRO A 135 7.28 10.99 13.49
C PRO A 135 8.60 11.73 13.72
N THR A 136 9.34 11.29 14.71
CA THR A 136 10.76 11.63 14.85
C THR A 136 11.59 10.68 13.99
N PRO A 137 12.86 11.00 13.67
CA PRO A 137 13.71 10.07 12.95
C PRO A 137 13.77 8.67 13.56
N ALA A 138 13.79 8.55 14.90
CA ALA A 138 13.82 7.25 15.56
C ALA A 138 12.49 6.49 15.57
N SER A 139 11.35 7.20 15.48
CA SER A 139 10.02 6.58 15.39
C SER A 139 9.53 6.39 13.96
N TYR A 140 10.27 6.89 12.98
CA TYR A 140 9.93 6.76 11.59
C TYR A 140 10.02 5.28 11.16
N GLY A 141 8.97 4.77 10.59
CA GLY A 141 8.91 3.37 10.18
C GLY A 141 8.61 2.37 11.30
N VAL A 142 8.45 2.82 12.54
CA VAL A 142 8.05 1.98 13.67
C VAL A 142 6.56 2.17 13.95
N GLY A 143 5.76 1.25 13.48
CA GLY A 143 4.32 1.22 13.75
C GLY A 143 3.46 2.07 12.80
N GLY A 144 2.82 1.43 11.89
CA GLY A 144 1.60 1.87 11.20
C GLY A 144 1.77 2.64 9.90
N ASN A 145 2.38 3.81 9.84
CA ASN A 145 2.19 4.67 8.67
C ASN A 145 3.37 4.72 7.69
N SER A 146 4.57 4.40 8.14
CA SER A 146 5.81 4.50 7.37
C SER A 146 6.77 3.33 7.65
N GLY A 147 6.26 2.11 7.66
CA GLY A 147 7.04 0.88 7.95
C GLY A 147 8.21 0.59 7.00
N ALA A 148 8.35 1.38 5.95
CA ALA A 148 9.23 1.11 4.83
C ALA A 148 10.58 1.85 4.87
N ALA A 149 10.97 2.45 5.98
CA ALA A 149 12.19 3.27 6.08
C ALA A 149 13.10 2.91 7.26
N VAL A 150 12.92 1.73 7.84
CA VAL A 150 13.72 1.28 8.99
C VAL A 150 15.18 1.06 8.56
N GLY A 151 16.07 1.85 9.13
CA GLY A 151 17.50 1.81 8.80
C GLY A 151 17.94 2.83 7.75
N CYS A 152 17.04 3.69 7.25
CA CYS A 152 17.38 4.74 6.30
C CYS A 152 18.44 5.70 6.86
N PRO A 153 19.64 5.80 6.24
CA PRO A 153 20.74 6.63 6.75
C PRO A 153 20.36 8.11 6.86
N PHE A 154 19.61 8.65 5.91
CA PHE A 154 19.20 10.05 5.88
C PHE A 154 18.25 10.44 7.02
N LEU A 155 17.40 9.50 7.44
CA LEU A 155 16.57 9.67 8.65
C LEU A 155 17.43 9.57 9.91
N ASN A 156 18.31 8.58 9.99
CA ASN A 156 19.16 8.34 11.15
C ASN A 156 20.16 9.48 11.41
N SER A 157 20.63 10.15 10.35
CA SER A 157 21.49 11.35 10.47
C SER A 157 20.68 12.63 10.78
N GLY A 158 19.36 12.59 10.65
CA GLY A 158 18.48 13.74 10.85
C GLY A 158 18.60 14.82 9.77
N GLU A 159 18.93 14.44 8.55
CA GLU A 159 19.14 15.36 7.42
C GLU A 159 17.84 15.80 6.72
N LEU A 160 16.73 15.12 6.95
CA LEU A 160 15.48 15.36 6.25
C LEU A 160 14.59 16.35 7.01
N ALA A 161 13.94 17.24 6.29
CA ALA A 161 12.73 17.88 6.79
C ALA A 161 11.58 16.87 6.72
N ILE A 162 10.80 16.75 7.81
CA ILE A 162 9.70 15.78 7.92
C ILE A 162 8.39 16.53 8.11
N VAL A 163 7.38 16.16 7.32
CA VAL A 163 6.02 16.73 7.38
C VAL A 163 5.01 15.64 7.69
N ALA A 164 4.06 15.95 8.56
CA ALA A 164 2.86 15.16 8.79
C ALA A 164 1.64 16.08 8.88
N HIS A 165 0.46 15.51 8.64
CA HIS A 165 -0.81 16.24 8.69
C HIS A 165 -1.94 15.34 9.23
N ASN A 166 -3.08 15.95 9.56
CA ASN A 166 -4.22 15.26 10.16
C ASN A 166 -5.29 14.78 9.16
N GLY A 167 -5.09 14.93 7.86
CA GLY A 167 -6.10 14.56 6.85
C GLY A 167 -7.24 15.56 6.66
N GLY A 168 -7.16 16.76 7.27
CA GLY A 168 -8.18 17.83 7.13
C GLY A 168 -9.23 17.84 8.23
N HIS A 169 -9.13 17.00 9.25
CA HIS A 169 -10.09 16.91 10.37
C HIS A 169 -9.38 16.48 11.66
N THR A 170 -10.13 16.52 12.76
CA THR A 170 -9.70 15.90 14.02
C THR A 170 -10.60 14.70 14.29
N GLY A 171 -10.03 13.53 14.37
CA GLY A 171 -10.70 12.28 14.72
C GLY A 171 -10.81 12.04 16.21
N ASN A 172 -11.28 10.87 16.59
CA ASN A 172 -11.31 10.44 17.98
C ASN A 172 -9.88 10.11 18.45
N THR A 173 -9.40 10.82 19.46
CA THR A 173 -8.06 10.66 20.04
C THR A 173 -8.04 9.82 21.33
N ASP A 174 -9.15 9.17 21.68
CA ASP A 174 -9.23 8.30 22.84
C ASP A 174 -8.45 7.01 22.60
N SER A 175 -7.25 6.94 23.16
CA SER A 175 -6.36 5.77 23.04
C SER A 175 -6.95 4.48 23.66
N ALA A 176 -7.92 4.58 24.57
CA ALA A 176 -8.63 3.44 25.12
C ALA A 176 -9.62 2.82 24.10
N ARG A 177 -9.94 3.56 23.04
CA ARG A 177 -10.83 3.15 21.94
C ARG A 177 -10.06 3.12 20.61
N PHE A 178 -8.88 2.51 20.60
CA PHE A 178 -7.96 2.54 19.46
C PHE A 178 -8.62 2.13 18.13
N LEU A 179 -9.39 1.04 18.11
CA LEU A 179 -10.05 0.57 16.88
C LEU A 179 -11.11 1.57 16.40
N ALA A 180 -11.89 2.14 17.30
CA ALA A 180 -12.83 3.19 16.97
C ALA A 180 -12.11 4.49 16.54
N ALA A 181 -10.93 4.79 17.08
CA ALA A 181 -10.17 5.98 16.72
C ALA A 181 -9.62 5.89 15.28
N ILE A 182 -9.02 4.76 14.89
CA ILE A 182 -8.44 4.60 13.54
C ILE A 182 -9.49 4.54 12.42
N ALA A 183 -10.75 4.23 12.76
CA ALA A 183 -11.86 4.14 11.82
C ALA A 183 -12.98 5.15 12.11
N ASP A 184 -12.70 6.21 12.88
CA ASP A 184 -13.68 7.27 13.18
C ASP A 184 -14.05 8.05 11.92
N GLY A 185 -15.26 7.85 11.40
CA GLY A 185 -15.82 8.59 10.27
C GLY A 185 -16.85 9.65 10.68
N MET A 186 -17.14 9.80 11.98
CA MET A 186 -18.20 10.72 12.46
C MET A 186 -17.94 12.19 12.12
N TRP A 187 -16.69 12.58 12.03
CA TRP A 187 -16.28 13.92 11.62
C TRP A 187 -16.79 14.31 10.22
N ALA A 188 -17.08 13.35 9.35
CA ALA A 188 -17.57 13.59 8.01
C ALA A 188 -19.07 13.96 7.95
N ILE A 189 -19.85 13.76 9.02
CA ILE A 189 -21.33 13.89 9.00
C ILE A 189 -21.77 15.28 8.55
N GLU A 190 -21.07 16.36 8.93
CA GLU A 190 -21.46 17.75 8.66
C GLU A 190 -20.36 18.55 7.96
N ASP A 191 -19.29 17.91 7.49
CA ASP A 191 -18.12 18.59 6.94
C ASP A 191 -17.63 17.98 5.62
N THR A 192 -18.26 18.41 4.53
CA THR A 192 -17.87 17.98 3.18
C THR A 192 -16.50 18.48 2.77
N THR A 193 -16.03 19.63 3.30
CA THR A 193 -14.67 20.11 3.02
C THR A 193 -13.63 19.17 3.64
N ALA A 194 -13.82 18.79 4.90
CA ALA A 194 -12.96 17.80 5.55
C ALA A 194 -12.99 16.44 4.83
N LEU A 195 -14.15 16.04 4.30
CA LEU A 195 -14.29 14.80 3.55
C LEU A 195 -13.51 14.82 2.23
N ILE A 196 -13.58 15.93 1.48
CA ILE A 196 -12.80 16.14 0.24
C ILE A 196 -11.31 16.20 0.56
N ASP A 197 -10.93 16.89 1.64
CA ASP A 197 -9.55 16.95 2.11
C ASP A 197 -9.02 15.56 2.43
N PHE A 198 -9.77 14.75 3.18
CA PHE A 198 -9.40 13.37 3.48
C PHE A 198 -9.32 12.50 2.23
N PHE A 199 -10.26 12.64 1.30
CA PHE A 199 -10.26 11.79 0.11
C PHE A 199 -9.02 12.01 -0.75
N TYR A 200 -8.58 13.25 -1.01
CA TYR A 200 -7.43 13.46 -1.89
C TYR A 200 -6.61 14.76 -1.70
N SER A 201 -7.13 15.86 -1.09
CA SER A 201 -6.45 17.16 -1.20
C SER A 201 -5.57 17.54 0.00
N SER A 202 -5.73 16.92 1.17
CA SER A 202 -5.02 17.33 2.38
C SER A 202 -3.50 17.20 2.31
N ASN A 203 -3.00 16.16 1.64
CA ASN A 203 -1.56 15.95 1.47
C ASN A 203 -0.93 17.05 0.63
N HIS A 204 -1.53 17.36 -0.52
CA HIS A 204 -1.14 18.47 -1.38
C HIS A 204 -1.08 19.79 -0.59
N LYS A 205 -2.17 20.16 0.09
CA LYS A 205 -2.25 21.38 0.89
C LYS A 205 -1.15 21.46 1.95
N ALA A 206 -0.96 20.39 2.72
CA ALA A 206 0.09 20.33 3.74
C ALA A 206 1.49 20.45 3.13
N THR A 207 1.72 19.86 1.96
CA THR A 207 3.00 19.90 1.25
C THR A 207 3.32 21.27 0.70
N VAL A 208 2.35 21.97 0.10
CA VAL A 208 2.50 23.34 -0.37
C VAL A 208 2.86 24.26 0.80
N ALA A 209 2.11 24.17 1.92
CA ALA A 209 2.38 24.93 3.14
C ALA A 209 3.78 24.65 3.69
N ALA A 210 4.17 23.37 3.80
CA ALA A 210 5.47 22.96 4.30
C ALA A 210 6.63 23.47 3.42
N LYS A 211 6.53 23.36 2.11
CA LYS A 211 7.53 23.90 1.17
C LYS A 211 7.71 25.41 1.33
N ALA A 212 6.62 26.16 1.56
CA ALA A 212 6.68 27.59 1.82
C ALA A 212 7.38 27.90 3.15
N VAL A 213 7.06 27.19 4.23
CA VAL A 213 7.71 27.32 5.55
C VAL A 213 9.20 27.00 5.46
N ILE A 214 9.57 25.91 4.80
CA ILE A 214 10.96 25.49 4.56
C ILE A 214 11.72 26.57 3.80
N LYS A 215 11.13 27.07 2.68
CA LYS A 215 11.72 28.16 1.90
C LYS A 215 11.92 29.43 2.73
N ALA A 216 10.97 29.75 3.60
CA ALA A 216 11.11 30.90 4.51
C ALA A 216 12.23 30.70 5.53
N PHE A 217 12.41 29.49 6.07
CA PHE A 217 13.41 29.18 7.08
C PHE A 217 14.85 29.16 6.53
N TYR A 218 15.05 28.52 5.37
CA TYR A 218 16.38 28.33 4.76
C TYR A 218 16.69 29.28 3.61
N ALA A 219 15.78 30.13 3.17
CA ALA A 219 15.83 30.91 1.90
C ALA A 219 15.95 30.04 0.65
N GLN A 220 15.72 28.74 0.78
CA GLN A 220 15.76 27.74 -0.30
C GLN A 220 14.60 26.77 -0.18
N SER A 221 13.99 26.42 -1.32
CA SER A 221 13.02 25.33 -1.40
C SER A 221 13.72 23.97 -1.30
N PRO A 222 13.03 22.90 -0.89
CA PRO A 222 13.55 21.56 -1.05
C PRO A 222 13.96 21.29 -2.50
N LYS A 223 15.15 20.73 -2.68
CA LYS A 223 15.61 20.27 -4.01
C LYS A 223 14.91 18.97 -4.38
N PHE A 224 14.69 18.12 -3.39
CA PHE A 224 13.98 16.86 -3.54
C PHE A 224 12.88 16.72 -2.51
N SER A 225 11.72 16.27 -2.96
CA SER A 225 10.54 16.02 -2.13
C SER A 225 10.09 14.58 -2.30
N TYR A 226 9.87 13.91 -1.17
CA TYR A 226 9.44 12.52 -1.11
C TYR A 226 8.13 12.40 -0.37
N PHE A 227 7.31 11.42 -0.75
CA PHE A 227 6.14 11.00 0.00
C PHE A 227 6.33 9.55 0.43
N ASP A 228 6.00 9.24 1.68
CA ASP A 228 5.98 7.88 2.21
C ASP A 228 4.70 7.63 3.00
N GLY A 229 3.94 6.62 2.59
CA GLY A 229 2.70 6.27 3.28
C GLY A 229 2.27 4.84 3.05
N CYS A 230 1.60 4.28 4.07
CA CYS A 230 1.03 2.95 4.04
C CYS A 230 -0.48 3.00 4.25
N SER A 231 -1.24 2.01 3.74
CA SER A 231 -2.70 1.95 3.92
C SER A 231 -3.41 3.14 3.25
N SER A 232 -4.19 3.92 4.01
CA SER A 232 -4.72 5.20 3.53
C SER A 232 -3.62 6.19 3.15
N GLY A 233 -2.44 6.13 3.79
CA GLY A 233 -1.25 6.87 3.35
C GLY A 233 -0.74 6.39 2.00
N GLY A 234 -0.79 5.09 1.72
CA GLY A 234 -0.50 4.52 0.39
C GLY A 234 -1.52 4.92 -0.67
N ARG A 235 -2.80 5.01 -0.30
CA ARG A 235 -3.87 5.59 -1.13
C ARG A 235 -3.54 7.04 -1.48
N ALA A 236 -3.21 7.84 -0.48
CA ALA A 236 -2.83 9.23 -0.65
C ALA A 236 -1.59 9.40 -1.54
N ALA A 237 -0.59 8.54 -1.37
CA ALA A 237 0.61 8.50 -2.22
C ALA A 237 0.26 8.35 -3.72
N LEU A 238 -0.71 7.51 -4.05
CA LEU A 238 -1.17 7.33 -5.43
C LEU A 238 -2.01 8.54 -5.91
N HIS A 239 -2.82 9.17 -5.06
CA HIS A 239 -3.49 10.43 -5.39
C HIS A 239 -2.49 11.53 -5.73
N GLU A 240 -1.39 11.65 -4.96
CA GLU A 240 -0.32 12.61 -5.26
C GLU A 240 0.30 12.38 -6.65
N ALA A 241 0.62 11.14 -7.00
CA ALA A 241 1.16 10.82 -8.31
C ALA A 241 0.17 11.12 -9.46
N GLN A 242 -1.14 10.97 -9.21
CA GLN A 242 -2.20 11.11 -10.20
C GLN A 242 -2.68 12.56 -10.36
N ARG A 243 -2.91 13.28 -9.24
CA ARG A 243 -3.57 14.59 -9.21
C ARG A 243 -2.60 15.75 -9.04
N PHE A 244 -1.48 15.54 -8.32
CA PHE A 244 -0.51 16.59 -7.96
C PHE A 244 0.93 16.23 -8.37
N PRO A 245 1.16 16.00 -9.67
CA PRO A 245 2.43 15.43 -10.17
C PRO A 245 3.65 16.35 -9.99
N ASP A 246 3.47 17.58 -9.50
CA ASP A 246 4.53 18.56 -9.20
C ASP A 246 5.02 18.49 -7.75
N ASP A 247 4.31 17.80 -6.89
CA ASP A 247 4.59 17.88 -5.46
C ASP A 247 5.81 17.07 -5.04
N TYR A 248 6.04 15.92 -5.69
CA TYR A 248 7.08 14.99 -5.27
C TYR A 248 7.94 14.49 -6.42
N ASN A 249 9.24 14.30 -6.13
CA ASN A 249 10.19 13.64 -7.02
C ASN A 249 10.16 12.10 -6.85
N GLY A 250 9.86 11.64 -5.64
CA GLY A 250 9.75 10.23 -5.31
C GLY A 250 8.56 9.94 -4.42
N ILE A 251 7.81 8.88 -4.75
CA ILE A 251 6.62 8.45 -4.01
C ILE A 251 6.78 6.99 -3.61
N LEU A 252 6.60 6.71 -2.32
CA LEU A 252 6.58 5.37 -1.73
C LEU A 252 5.16 5.06 -1.27
N ALA A 253 4.48 4.14 -1.97
CA ALA A 253 3.12 3.72 -1.70
C ALA A 253 3.13 2.28 -1.16
N GLY A 254 2.93 2.13 0.14
CA GLY A 254 2.89 0.86 0.84
C GLY A 254 1.48 0.38 1.11
N SER A 255 1.21 -0.91 0.90
CA SER A 255 -0.09 -1.55 1.15
C SER A 255 -1.27 -0.61 0.85
N PRO A 256 -1.35 -0.01 -0.37
CA PRO A 256 -2.27 1.08 -0.65
C PRO A 256 -3.71 0.59 -0.72
N THR A 257 -4.63 1.25 -0.02
CA THR A 257 -6.07 1.02 -0.15
C THR A 257 -6.58 1.61 -1.48
N ILE A 258 -6.30 0.94 -2.58
CA ILE A 258 -6.62 1.46 -3.93
C ILE A 258 -8.12 1.47 -4.18
N ASP A 259 -8.81 0.41 -3.77
CA ASP A 259 -10.25 0.24 -3.94
C ASP A 259 -11.00 0.49 -2.61
N ASN A 260 -10.58 1.57 -1.91
CA ASN A 260 -11.00 1.91 -0.56
C ASN A 260 -12.52 1.92 -0.37
N THR A 261 -13.26 2.41 -1.37
CA THR A 261 -14.72 2.47 -1.36
C THR A 261 -15.33 1.06 -1.30
N SER A 262 -14.82 0.13 -2.11
CA SER A 262 -15.34 -1.24 -2.14
C SER A 262 -14.84 -2.08 -0.96
N GLU A 263 -13.61 -1.87 -0.52
CA GLU A 263 -13.03 -2.55 0.65
C GLU A 263 -13.83 -2.21 1.91
N ASN A 264 -14.00 -0.92 2.22
CA ASN A 264 -14.73 -0.49 3.42
C ASN A 264 -16.23 -0.83 3.35
N THR A 265 -16.84 -0.80 2.16
CA THR A 265 -18.26 -1.05 2.04
C THR A 265 -18.58 -2.54 1.94
N PHE A 266 -17.88 -3.29 1.09
CA PHE A 266 -18.25 -4.69 0.80
C PHE A 266 -17.34 -5.70 1.49
N LEU A 267 -16.00 -5.55 1.45
CA LEU A 267 -15.11 -6.57 2.00
C LEU A 267 -15.22 -6.66 3.53
N HIS A 268 -15.08 -5.56 4.24
CA HIS A 268 -15.20 -5.55 5.69
C HIS A 268 -16.63 -5.93 6.16
N SER A 269 -17.68 -5.48 5.46
CA SER A 269 -19.06 -5.89 5.77
C SER A 269 -19.29 -7.37 5.52
N TRP A 270 -18.66 -7.96 4.49
CA TRP A 270 -18.73 -9.39 4.22
C TRP A 270 -18.11 -10.19 5.35
N ASN A 271 -16.89 -9.87 5.75
CA ASN A 271 -16.15 -10.56 6.81
C ASN A 271 -16.95 -10.60 8.12
N VAL A 272 -17.54 -9.46 8.53
CA VAL A 272 -18.40 -9.39 9.71
C VAL A 272 -19.67 -10.22 9.51
N ARG A 273 -20.35 -10.08 8.36
CA ARG A 273 -21.65 -10.72 8.11
C ARG A 273 -21.56 -12.24 8.06
N VAL A 274 -20.56 -12.79 7.35
CA VAL A 274 -20.42 -14.25 7.22
C VAL A 274 -19.97 -14.90 8.53
N ASN A 275 -19.32 -14.13 9.42
CA ASN A 275 -18.82 -14.64 10.70
C ASN A 275 -19.69 -14.26 11.90
N SER A 276 -20.89 -13.69 11.72
CA SER A 276 -21.76 -13.30 12.82
C SER A 276 -22.86 -14.33 13.11
N ASN A 277 -23.00 -14.66 14.39
CA ASN A 277 -24.21 -15.29 14.92
C ASN A 277 -25.38 -14.28 15.03
N PRO A 278 -26.61 -14.70 15.18
CA PRO A 278 -27.76 -13.80 15.38
C PRO A 278 -27.63 -12.84 16.59
N ASP A 279 -26.85 -13.22 17.60
CA ASP A 279 -26.56 -12.40 18.78
C ASP A 279 -25.38 -11.46 18.60
N GLY A 280 -24.77 -11.45 17.41
CA GLY A 280 -23.61 -10.60 17.06
C GLY A 280 -22.26 -11.15 17.49
N THR A 281 -22.17 -12.34 18.05
CA THR A 281 -20.90 -13.00 18.39
C THR A 281 -20.29 -13.69 17.16
N SER A 282 -18.96 -13.93 17.18
CA SER A 282 -18.28 -14.65 16.10
C SER A 282 -18.66 -16.14 16.05
N ILE A 283 -18.85 -16.68 14.86
CA ILE A 283 -18.98 -18.12 14.57
C ILE A 283 -17.60 -18.78 14.61
N LEU A 284 -16.67 -18.30 13.78
CA LEU A 284 -15.25 -18.65 13.81
C LEU A 284 -14.57 -17.73 14.81
N THR A 285 -14.09 -18.29 15.91
CA THR A 285 -13.55 -17.53 17.05
C THR A 285 -12.02 -17.51 17.05
N ALA A 286 -11.42 -16.53 17.72
CA ALA A 286 -9.98 -16.30 17.73
C ALA A 286 -9.15 -17.49 18.23
N ASP A 287 -9.69 -18.30 19.13
CA ASP A 287 -9.04 -19.53 19.65
C ASP A 287 -8.85 -20.62 18.57
N LYS A 288 -9.55 -20.54 17.43
CA LYS A 288 -9.43 -21.45 16.28
C LYS A 288 -8.32 -21.04 15.30
N ILE A 289 -7.97 -19.77 15.32
CA ILE A 289 -7.08 -19.17 14.31
C ILE A 289 -5.69 -19.81 14.27
N PRO A 290 -5.01 -20.11 15.40
CA PRO A 290 -3.68 -20.75 15.33
C PRO A 290 -3.70 -22.10 14.62
N ALA A 291 -4.72 -22.93 14.84
CA ALA A 291 -4.85 -24.22 14.17
C ALA A 291 -5.14 -24.06 12.66
N LEU A 292 -6.00 -23.09 12.30
CA LEU A 292 -6.30 -22.78 10.91
C LEU A 292 -5.05 -22.31 10.15
N ALA A 293 -4.32 -21.33 10.70
CA ALA A 293 -3.09 -20.81 10.12
C ALA A 293 -2.02 -21.88 9.94
N GLN A 294 -1.84 -22.74 10.96
CA GLN A 294 -0.90 -23.86 10.87
C GLN A 294 -1.29 -24.84 9.75
N ALA A 295 -2.56 -25.15 9.58
CA ALA A 295 -3.04 -26.05 8.54
C ALA A 295 -2.84 -25.47 7.13
N VAL A 296 -3.08 -24.16 6.96
CA VAL A 296 -2.81 -23.45 5.70
C VAL A 296 -1.32 -23.44 5.39
N LEU A 297 -0.47 -23.10 6.35
CA LEU A 297 0.99 -23.13 6.17
C LEU A 297 1.50 -24.55 5.83
N ALA A 298 0.98 -25.58 6.51
CA ALA A 298 1.35 -26.96 6.23
C ALA A 298 0.96 -27.41 4.82
N ALA A 299 -0.09 -26.84 4.24
CA ALA A 299 -0.56 -27.17 2.89
C ALA A 299 0.11 -26.36 1.78
N CYS A 300 0.51 -25.12 2.06
CA CYS A 300 0.85 -24.14 1.02
C CYS A 300 2.25 -23.52 1.15
N ALA A 301 2.90 -23.63 2.32
CA ALA A 301 4.25 -23.10 2.47
C ALA A 301 5.29 -23.94 1.71
N ASP A 302 6.29 -23.29 1.21
CA ASP A 302 7.47 -23.94 0.64
C ASP A 302 8.42 -24.48 1.73
N ASN A 303 9.56 -25.03 1.33
CA ASN A 303 10.58 -25.54 2.25
C ASN A 303 11.17 -24.47 3.20
N SER A 304 10.92 -23.20 2.93
CA SER A 304 11.31 -22.10 3.83
C SER A 304 10.29 -21.82 4.93
N GLY A 305 9.15 -22.52 4.91
CA GLY A 305 8.05 -22.35 5.84
C GLY A 305 7.24 -21.06 5.58
N MET A 306 7.23 -20.56 4.33
CA MET A 306 6.47 -19.36 3.93
C MET A 306 5.64 -19.64 2.67
N ILE A 307 4.49 -19.01 2.57
CA ILE A 307 3.71 -18.93 1.34
C ILE A 307 4.34 -17.82 0.50
N GLN A 308 5.02 -18.20 -0.58
CA GLN A 308 5.75 -17.26 -1.45
C GLN A 308 4.80 -16.43 -2.33
N ASP A 309 3.69 -17.03 -2.74
CA ASP A 309 2.65 -16.38 -3.53
C ASP A 309 1.29 -17.01 -3.17
N PRO A 310 0.40 -16.29 -2.48
CA PRO A 310 -0.88 -16.83 -2.04
C PRO A 310 -1.80 -17.25 -3.20
N ARG A 311 -1.55 -16.75 -4.42
CA ARG A 311 -2.30 -17.15 -5.61
C ARG A 311 -2.11 -18.62 -5.99
N THR A 312 -1.06 -19.26 -5.50
CA THR A 312 -0.78 -20.69 -5.74
C THR A 312 -1.31 -21.60 -4.65
N CYS A 313 -1.82 -21.03 -3.55
CA CYS A 313 -2.39 -21.79 -2.44
C CYS A 313 -3.87 -22.10 -2.68
N HIS A 314 -4.26 -23.34 -2.39
CA HIS A 314 -5.65 -23.79 -2.45
C HIS A 314 -5.94 -24.68 -1.24
N PHE A 315 -6.43 -24.09 -0.17
CA PHE A 315 -6.78 -24.81 1.04
C PHE A 315 -8.29 -24.78 1.27
N ASP A 316 -8.84 -25.90 1.74
CA ASP A 316 -10.24 -26.02 2.14
C ASP A 316 -10.31 -26.26 3.65
N ALA A 317 -10.94 -25.37 4.39
CA ALA A 317 -11.05 -25.44 5.84
C ALA A 317 -11.78 -26.71 6.34
N ARG A 318 -12.56 -27.38 5.48
CA ARG A 318 -13.18 -28.68 5.78
C ARG A 318 -12.18 -29.79 6.06
N LYS A 319 -10.92 -29.63 5.67
CA LYS A 319 -9.83 -30.57 6.05
C LYS A 319 -9.52 -30.54 7.55
N LEU A 320 -9.98 -29.51 8.27
CA LEU A 320 -9.75 -29.32 9.71
C LEU A 320 -10.99 -29.62 10.56
N LEU A 321 -11.98 -30.35 10.02
CA LEU A 321 -13.22 -30.65 10.75
C LEU A 321 -12.95 -31.43 12.03
N CYS A 322 -13.64 -31.05 13.11
CA CYS A 322 -13.67 -31.78 14.36
C CYS A 322 -14.33 -33.17 14.19
N PRO A 323 -13.91 -34.17 14.97
CA PRO A 323 -14.70 -35.39 15.14
C PRO A 323 -16.11 -35.06 15.60
N ALA A 324 -17.10 -35.90 15.22
CA ALA A 324 -18.49 -35.68 15.58
C ALA A 324 -18.67 -35.49 17.09
N GLY A 325 -19.41 -34.43 17.47
CA GLY A 325 -19.69 -34.10 18.87
C GLY A 325 -18.56 -33.40 19.63
N THR A 326 -17.46 -33.05 18.96
CA THR A 326 -16.35 -32.31 19.58
C THR A 326 -16.24 -30.90 18.99
N ASN A 327 -15.72 -29.97 19.81
CA ASN A 327 -15.40 -28.60 19.40
C ASN A 327 -14.21 -28.11 20.26
N THR A 328 -12.97 -28.29 19.75
CA THR A 328 -11.75 -27.92 20.46
C THR A 328 -10.98 -26.84 19.68
N PRO A 329 -10.06 -26.08 20.27
CA PRO A 329 -9.25 -25.09 19.56
C PRO A 329 -8.45 -25.64 18.37
N SER A 330 -8.18 -26.96 18.34
CA SER A 330 -7.38 -27.60 17.30
C SER A 330 -8.17 -28.04 16.05
N CYS A 331 -9.49 -27.85 16.02
CA CYS A 331 -10.34 -28.26 14.89
C CYS A 331 -11.53 -27.30 14.71
N LEU A 332 -12.20 -27.37 13.57
CA LEU A 332 -13.33 -26.52 13.20
C LEU A 332 -14.64 -27.30 13.19
N THR A 333 -15.71 -26.71 13.63
CA THR A 333 -17.07 -27.18 13.31
C THR A 333 -17.36 -26.97 11.82
N ALA A 334 -18.36 -27.64 11.27
CA ALA A 334 -18.75 -27.48 9.86
C ALA A 334 -19.07 -25.99 9.53
N LYS A 335 -19.73 -25.29 10.45
CA LYS A 335 -20.07 -23.87 10.28
C LYS A 335 -18.85 -22.96 10.32
N GLN A 336 -17.88 -23.24 11.19
CA GLN A 336 -16.61 -22.49 11.24
C GLN A 336 -15.77 -22.70 9.98
N ALA A 337 -15.74 -23.93 9.45
CA ALA A 337 -15.04 -24.21 8.19
C ALA A 337 -15.71 -23.52 6.99
N GLU A 338 -17.04 -23.44 6.96
CA GLU A 338 -17.78 -22.67 5.96
C GLU A 338 -17.41 -21.19 6.02
N VAL A 339 -17.39 -20.60 7.22
CA VAL A 339 -16.99 -19.19 7.41
C VAL A 339 -15.58 -18.93 6.92
N ALA A 340 -14.60 -19.76 7.28
CA ALA A 340 -13.21 -19.59 6.80
C ALA A 340 -13.13 -19.61 5.26
N ASN A 341 -13.85 -20.53 4.61
CA ASN A 341 -13.91 -20.60 3.15
C ASN A 341 -14.58 -19.36 2.52
N LEU A 342 -15.61 -18.80 3.16
CA LEU A 342 -16.28 -17.57 2.70
C LEU A 342 -15.42 -16.33 2.88
N VAL A 343 -14.61 -16.26 3.93
CA VAL A 343 -13.64 -15.17 4.16
C VAL A 343 -12.55 -15.19 3.09
N TRP A 344 -12.01 -16.36 2.73
CA TRP A 344 -11.07 -16.48 1.61
C TRP A 344 -11.71 -16.25 0.23
N GLN A 345 -13.00 -16.52 0.09
CA GLN A 345 -13.72 -16.24 -1.16
C GLN A 345 -13.87 -14.74 -1.42
N GLY A 346 -14.11 -13.95 -0.35
CA GLY A 346 -14.48 -12.53 -0.45
C GLY A 346 -15.92 -12.29 -0.89
N PRO A 347 -16.34 -11.00 -0.93
CA PRO A 347 -17.72 -10.61 -1.24
C PRO A 347 -18.06 -10.85 -2.71
N VAL A 348 -19.19 -11.52 -2.96
CA VAL A 348 -19.71 -11.78 -4.30
C VAL A 348 -21.16 -11.28 -4.45
N ASP A 349 -21.52 -10.87 -5.67
CA ASP A 349 -22.92 -10.58 -6.04
C ASP A 349 -23.72 -11.89 -6.26
N GLN A 350 -25.02 -11.76 -6.58
CA GLN A 350 -25.90 -12.92 -6.81
C GLN A 350 -25.46 -13.79 -7.99
N THR A 351 -24.58 -13.31 -8.85
CA THR A 351 -24.03 -14.06 -10.00
C THR A 351 -22.68 -14.72 -9.67
N GLY A 352 -22.16 -14.54 -8.47
CA GLY A 352 -20.83 -14.99 -8.08
C GLY A 352 -19.70 -14.10 -8.53
N THR A 353 -19.98 -12.87 -9.01
CA THR A 353 -18.95 -11.91 -9.40
C THR A 353 -18.42 -11.18 -8.16
N LEU A 354 -17.10 -11.10 -7.99
CA LEU A 354 -16.48 -10.38 -6.87
C LEU A 354 -16.86 -8.90 -6.86
N MET A 355 -17.12 -8.38 -5.66
CA MET A 355 -17.49 -6.98 -5.40
C MET A 355 -16.35 -6.17 -4.77
N SER A 356 -15.23 -6.79 -4.48
CA SER A 356 -13.95 -6.19 -4.08
C SER A 356 -12.84 -6.93 -4.83
N PRO A 357 -11.68 -6.31 -5.12
CA PRO A 357 -10.55 -7.03 -5.74
C PRO A 357 -9.90 -8.01 -4.76
N GLY A 358 -10.35 -8.03 -3.50
CA GLY A 358 -9.79 -8.80 -2.41
C GLY A 358 -10.72 -9.88 -1.90
N ASP A 359 -10.04 -10.94 -1.60
CA ASP A 359 -10.28 -11.98 -0.63
C ASP A 359 -9.25 -11.77 0.48
N GLN A 360 -9.42 -12.42 1.61
CA GLN A 360 -8.34 -12.53 2.59
C GLN A 360 -7.29 -13.52 2.02
N PRO A 361 -6.00 -13.12 1.87
CA PRO A 361 -5.02 -14.00 1.28
C PRO A 361 -4.69 -15.18 2.20
N TYR A 362 -4.41 -16.33 1.61
CA TYR A 362 -3.83 -17.45 2.36
C TYR A 362 -2.49 -17.05 2.99
N GLY A 363 -2.35 -17.29 4.30
CA GLY A 363 -1.23 -16.85 5.12
C GLY A 363 -1.54 -15.60 5.96
N SER A 364 -2.70 -14.97 5.78
CA SER A 364 -3.17 -13.84 6.59
C SER A 364 -3.89 -14.27 7.87
N GLU A 365 -4.20 -15.55 8.05
CA GLU A 365 -5.13 -16.06 9.06
C GLU A 365 -4.78 -15.60 10.48
N LEU A 366 -3.48 -15.54 10.84
CA LEU A 366 -3.08 -15.10 12.19
C LEU A 366 -3.55 -13.69 12.51
N ALA A 367 -3.68 -12.82 11.52
CA ALA A 367 -4.18 -11.46 11.68
C ALA A 367 -5.71 -11.36 11.77
N TRP A 368 -6.45 -12.46 11.54
CA TRP A 368 -7.89 -12.47 11.72
C TRP A 368 -8.31 -12.42 13.19
N ALA A 369 -7.43 -12.87 14.10
CA ALA A 369 -7.71 -12.85 15.53
C ALA A 369 -7.85 -11.42 16.08
N GLY A 370 -8.99 -11.09 16.67
CA GLY A 370 -9.31 -9.75 17.18
C GLY A 370 -9.81 -8.76 16.12
N SER A 371 -9.95 -9.20 14.86
CA SER A 371 -10.45 -8.42 13.74
C SER A 371 -11.64 -9.10 13.09
N ILE A 372 -11.42 -10.15 12.29
CA ILE A 372 -12.44 -11.00 11.66
C ILE A 372 -12.97 -12.03 12.66
N ALA A 373 -12.10 -12.63 13.47
CA ALA A 373 -12.42 -13.67 14.44
C ALA A 373 -12.22 -13.14 15.87
N LEU A 374 -13.31 -12.87 16.58
CA LEU A 374 -13.26 -12.34 17.94
C LEU A 374 -13.11 -13.46 18.97
N ALA A 375 -12.73 -13.12 20.19
CA ALA A 375 -12.72 -14.07 21.30
C ALA A 375 -14.13 -14.64 21.54
N PRO A 376 -14.25 -15.90 22.02
CA PRO A 376 -15.55 -16.50 22.29
C PRO A 376 -16.44 -15.61 23.17
N GLY A 377 -17.68 -15.36 22.73
CA GLY A 377 -18.66 -14.53 23.44
C GLY A 377 -18.52 -13.03 23.27
N VAL A 378 -17.50 -12.56 22.56
CA VAL A 378 -17.36 -11.13 22.23
C VAL A 378 -18.24 -10.79 21.03
N VAL A 379 -18.96 -9.67 21.13
CA VAL A 379 -19.89 -9.14 20.12
C VAL A 379 -19.16 -8.14 19.23
N TYR A 380 -19.43 -8.17 17.92
CA TYR A 380 -18.93 -7.18 16.97
C TYR A 380 -19.48 -5.78 17.26
N ASN A 381 -18.57 -4.85 17.45
CA ASN A 381 -18.83 -3.41 17.50
C ASN A 381 -17.57 -2.63 17.13
N GLN A 382 -17.63 -1.29 17.09
CA GLN A 382 -16.52 -0.42 16.72
C GLN A 382 -15.30 -0.52 17.65
N ASP A 383 -15.47 -0.95 18.91
CA ASP A 383 -14.38 -1.09 19.87
C ASP A 383 -13.77 -2.50 19.90
N THR A 384 -14.44 -3.51 19.32
CA THR A 384 -14.02 -4.90 19.40
C THR A 384 -13.47 -5.47 18.10
N SER A 385 -13.74 -4.81 16.95
CA SER A 385 -13.34 -5.29 15.62
C SER A 385 -13.05 -4.14 14.67
N SER A 386 -11.87 -4.12 14.07
CA SER A 386 -11.53 -3.19 13.00
C SER A 386 -12.40 -3.40 11.76
N GLU A 387 -12.71 -4.65 11.41
CA GLU A 387 -13.63 -4.96 10.30
C GLU A 387 -15.00 -4.31 10.49
N PHE A 388 -15.53 -4.42 11.73
CA PHE A 388 -16.79 -3.78 12.05
C PHE A 388 -16.68 -2.25 12.01
N ALA A 389 -15.63 -1.67 12.59
CA ALA A 389 -15.45 -0.23 12.65
C ALA A 389 -15.39 0.40 11.25
N PHE A 390 -14.55 -0.13 10.36
CA PHE A 390 -14.45 0.35 8.98
C PHE A 390 -15.75 0.17 8.21
N SER A 391 -16.36 -1.02 8.29
CA SER A 391 -17.65 -1.32 7.62
C SER A 391 -18.82 -0.54 8.16
N TYR A 392 -18.73 -0.04 9.40
CA TYR A 392 -19.76 0.79 10.00
C TYR A 392 -19.61 2.25 9.58
N ASP A 393 -18.43 2.86 9.77
CA ASP A 393 -18.27 4.31 9.66
C ASP A 393 -18.24 4.79 8.22
N PHE A 394 -17.65 4.03 7.30
CA PHE A 394 -17.58 4.46 5.90
C PHE A 394 -18.98 4.60 5.25
N PRO A 395 -19.83 3.56 5.21
CA PRO A 395 -21.14 3.68 4.59
C PRO A 395 -22.12 4.54 5.39
N ASN A 396 -22.01 4.59 6.72
CA ASN A 396 -22.93 5.36 7.54
C ASN A 396 -22.65 6.87 7.53
N TYR A 397 -21.38 7.27 7.42
CA TYR A 397 -20.96 8.66 7.61
C TYR A 397 -20.26 9.25 6.40
N MET A 398 -19.28 8.55 5.81
CA MET A 398 -18.41 9.15 4.80
C MET A 398 -19.04 9.07 3.40
N SER A 399 -19.51 7.91 2.95
CA SER A 399 -20.14 7.79 1.63
C SER A 399 -21.57 8.34 1.59
N ASN A 400 -22.22 8.48 2.74
CA ASN A 400 -23.63 8.87 2.86
C ASN A 400 -23.94 10.28 2.35
N TRP A 401 -22.94 11.15 2.24
CA TRP A 401 -23.05 12.46 1.59
C TRP A 401 -23.45 12.36 0.12
N PHE A 402 -22.97 11.36 -0.56
CA PHE A 402 -23.14 11.17 -2.01
C PHE A 402 -24.16 10.08 -2.31
N VAL A 403 -24.26 9.08 -1.45
CA VAL A 403 -25.10 7.89 -1.64
C VAL A 403 -25.87 7.59 -0.35
N THR A 404 -27.05 8.19 -0.23
CA THR A 404 -27.88 8.05 0.97
C THR A 404 -28.49 6.67 1.12
N GLY A 405 -28.68 6.22 2.36
CA GLY A 405 -29.44 5.04 2.72
C GLY A 405 -28.68 3.71 2.62
N ILE A 406 -27.36 3.72 2.35
CA ILE A 406 -26.50 2.56 2.54
C ILE A 406 -25.93 2.62 3.96
N THR A 407 -26.08 1.53 4.70
CA THR A 407 -25.50 1.32 6.02
C THR A 407 -24.95 -0.09 6.13
N ASN A 408 -24.06 -0.36 7.08
CA ASN A 408 -23.54 -1.70 7.31
C ASN A 408 -24.64 -2.74 7.62
N ARG A 409 -25.82 -2.31 8.08
CA ARG A 409 -26.94 -3.17 8.41
C ARG A 409 -27.80 -3.55 7.20
N ASN A 410 -27.96 -2.64 6.23
CA ASN A 410 -28.87 -2.82 5.10
C ASN A 410 -28.16 -3.02 3.76
N ILE A 411 -26.84 -2.93 3.71
CA ILE A 411 -26.04 -3.12 2.49
C ILE A 411 -26.41 -4.44 1.79
N GLN A 412 -26.65 -4.36 0.49
CA GLN A 412 -26.95 -5.50 -0.36
C GLN A 412 -25.73 -5.87 -1.21
N PHE A 413 -25.36 -7.15 -1.23
CA PHE A 413 -24.30 -7.64 -2.12
C PHE A 413 -24.87 -7.85 -3.51
N THR A 414 -25.12 -6.74 -4.21
CA THR A 414 -25.70 -6.71 -5.56
C THR A 414 -24.93 -5.76 -6.46
N ARG A 415 -24.94 -6.04 -7.77
CA ARG A 415 -24.35 -5.15 -8.78
C ARG A 415 -24.97 -3.75 -8.73
N THR A 416 -26.26 -3.64 -8.48
CA THR A 416 -26.95 -2.34 -8.36
C THR A 416 -26.42 -1.53 -7.20
N GLU A 417 -26.23 -2.16 -6.02
CA GLU A 417 -25.68 -1.48 -4.85
C GLU A 417 -24.24 -1.04 -5.09
N PHE A 418 -23.42 -1.89 -5.74
CA PHE A 418 -22.07 -1.54 -6.14
C PHE A 418 -22.03 -0.29 -7.04
N GLN A 419 -22.91 -0.24 -8.06
CA GLN A 419 -22.96 0.87 -9.01
C GLN A 419 -23.37 2.20 -8.37
N ARG A 420 -24.13 2.19 -7.28
CA ARG A 420 -24.48 3.40 -6.52
C ARG A 420 -23.26 4.10 -5.94
N LEU A 421 -22.16 3.37 -5.73
CA LEU A 421 -20.91 3.88 -5.18
C LEU A 421 -19.89 4.30 -6.25
N ASP A 422 -20.20 4.14 -7.55
CA ASP A 422 -19.27 4.49 -8.65
C ASP A 422 -18.76 5.95 -8.55
N PHE A 423 -19.61 6.89 -8.13
CA PHE A 423 -19.22 8.29 -7.95
C PHE A 423 -18.26 8.47 -6.75
N VAL A 424 -18.54 7.82 -5.62
CA VAL A 424 -17.68 7.87 -4.43
C VAL A 424 -16.32 7.25 -4.75
N SER A 425 -16.31 6.15 -5.49
CA SER A 425 -15.06 5.52 -5.98
C SER A 425 -14.24 6.49 -6.84
N GLY A 426 -14.87 7.23 -7.77
CA GLY A 426 -14.18 8.23 -8.58
C GLY A 426 -13.52 9.36 -7.79
N LEU A 427 -14.06 9.66 -6.62
CA LEU A 427 -13.56 10.71 -5.73
C LEU A 427 -12.48 10.20 -4.76
N ASN A 428 -12.68 9.01 -4.20
CA ASN A 428 -11.90 8.47 -3.08
C ASN A 428 -10.81 7.45 -3.50
N ASP A 429 -11.00 6.75 -4.62
CA ASP A 429 -10.15 5.62 -5.00
C ASP A 429 -9.11 6.05 -6.06
N PRO A 430 -7.80 5.92 -5.80
CA PRO A 430 -6.76 6.31 -6.75
C PRO A 430 -6.57 5.27 -7.85
N THR A 431 -7.60 5.04 -8.65
CA THR A 431 -7.61 4.01 -9.71
C THR A 431 -7.15 4.51 -11.08
N ASN A 432 -6.81 5.81 -11.23
CA ASN A 432 -6.32 6.35 -12.49
C ASN A 432 -4.93 5.80 -12.85
N PRO A 433 -4.78 5.04 -13.94
CA PRO A 433 -3.50 4.48 -14.36
C PRO A 433 -2.65 5.46 -15.20
N ASP A 434 -3.16 6.63 -15.56
CA ASP A 434 -2.40 7.61 -16.34
C ASP A 434 -1.47 8.44 -15.45
N LEU A 435 -0.23 7.98 -15.38
CA LEU A 435 0.86 8.64 -14.66
C LEU A 435 1.84 9.37 -15.59
N LYS A 436 1.42 9.71 -16.83
CA LYS A 436 2.30 10.41 -17.79
C LYS A 436 2.80 11.74 -17.25
N ALA A 437 1.93 12.55 -16.62
CA ALA A 437 2.30 13.84 -16.06
C ALA A 437 3.42 13.68 -15.01
N PHE A 438 3.25 12.75 -14.06
CA PHE A 438 4.24 12.45 -13.03
C PHE A 438 5.56 11.93 -13.61
N SER A 439 5.49 10.95 -14.52
CA SER A 439 6.69 10.35 -15.12
C SER A 439 7.45 11.33 -16.02
N SER A 440 6.76 12.20 -16.76
CA SER A 440 7.41 13.20 -17.63
C SER A 440 8.21 14.26 -16.87
N LYS A 441 7.88 14.48 -15.58
CA LYS A 441 8.62 15.36 -14.66
C LYS A 441 9.78 14.65 -13.95
N GLY A 442 10.06 13.39 -14.31
CA GLY A 442 11.12 12.57 -13.71
C GLY A 442 10.71 11.85 -12.43
N GLY A 443 9.45 11.95 -12.03
CA GLY A 443 8.92 11.32 -10.82
C GLY A 443 9.17 9.80 -10.76
N LYS A 444 9.39 9.27 -9.57
CA LYS A 444 9.61 7.83 -9.32
C LYS A 444 8.59 7.30 -8.32
N LEU A 445 7.90 6.22 -8.70
CA LEU A 445 6.91 5.55 -7.87
C LEU A 445 7.42 4.17 -7.44
N LEU A 446 7.66 3.98 -6.16
CA LEU A 446 7.94 2.67 -5.57
C LEU A 446 6.71 2.23 -4.80
N MET A 447 6.20 1.06 -5.15
CA MET A 447 5.06 0.43 -4.47
C MET A 447 5.53 -0.84 -3.77
N TRP A 448 4.97 -1.13 -2.60
CA TRP A 448 5.15 -2.42 -1.94
C TRP A 448 3.83 -2.91 -1.33
N GLU A 449 3.68 -4.23 -1.26
CA GLU A 449 2.47 -4.86 -0.73
C GLU A 449 2.81 -6.16 -0.02
N GLY A 450 2.16 -6.43 1.12
CA GLY A 450 2.27 -7.67 1.86
C GLY A 450 1.42 -8.78 1.24
N TYR A 451 2.01 -9.95 0.99
CA TYR A 451 1.23 -11.10 0.53
C TYR A 451 0.34 -11.75 1.61
N ALA A 452 0.54 -11.38 2.89
CA ALA A 452 -0.31 -11.79 4.01
C ALA A 452 -1.14 -10.60 4.56
N ASP A 453 -1.29 -9.53 3.77
CA ASP A 453 -2.02 -8.34 4.17
C ASP A 453 -3.51 -8.64 4.34
N GLN A 454 -4.01 -8.47 5.55
CA GLN A 454 -5.42 -8.66 5.90
C GLN A 454 -6.23 -7.35 5.82
N GLY A 455 -5.57 -6.20 5.71
CA GLY A 455 -6.20 -4.89 5.74
C GLY A 455 -6.53 -4.33 4.36
N THR A 456 -5.66 -4.65 3.37
CA THR A 456 -5.84 -4.22 1.98
C THR A 456 -5.57 -5.37 1.03
N SER A 457 -6.13 -5.27 -0.18
CA SER A 457 -5.99 -6.35 -1.13
C SER A 457 -4.74 -6.20 -2.02
N PHE A 458 -3.79 -7.12 -1.89
CA PHE A 458 -2.67 -7.21 -2.84
C PHE A 458 -3.15 -7.40 -4.30
N ARG A 459 -4.36 -7.90 -4.52
CA ARG A 459 -4.99 -8.05 -5.84
C ARG A 459 -5.34 -6.68 -6.44
N GLY A 460 -5.81 -5.73 -5.62
CA GLY A 460 -6.03 -4.33 -6.02
C GLY A 460 -4.73 -3.69 -6.50
N THR A 461 -3.66 -3.86 -5.73
CA THR A 461 -2.32 -3.39 -6.09
C THR A 461 -1.81 -3.99 -7.40
N LEU A 462 -2.00 -5.30 -7.64
CA LEU A 462 -1.66 -5.94 -8.91
C LEU A 462 -2.52 -5.46 -10.08
N ASN A 463 -3.84 -5.30 -9.88
CA ASN A 463 -4.74 -4.75 -10.89
C ASN A 463 -4.29 -3.35 -11.34
N TYR A 464 -3.95 -2.48 -10.38
CA TYR A 464 -3.45 -1.14 -10.66
C TYR A 464 -2.11 -1.16 -11.41
N TYR A 465 -1.15 -1.93 -10.90
CA TYR A 465 0.15 -2.10 -11.56
C TYR A 465 0.02 -2.59 -13.00
N ALA A 466 -0.86 -3.57 -13.23
CA ALA A 466 -1.15 -4.09 -14.57
C ALA A 466 -1.85 -3.04 -15.45
N ALA A 467 -2.75 -2.22 -14.88
CA ALA A 467 -3.44 -1.15 -15.61
C ALA A 467 -2.47 -0.06 -16.09
N VAL A 468 -1.56 0.40 -15.22
CA VAL A 468 -0.51 1.37 -15.60
C VAL A 468 0.37 0.80 -16.72
N ARG A 469 0.83 -0.45 -16.58
CA ARG A 469 1.66 -1.11 -17.60
C ARG A 469 0.93 -1.31 -18.93
N ARG A 470 -0.36 -1.58 -18.88
CA ARG A 470 -1.18 -1.72 -20.08
C ARG A 470 -1.37 -0.39 -20.81
N LEU A 471 -1.58 0.71 -20.06
CA LEU A 471 -1.80 2.05 -20.61
C LEU A 471 -0.52 2.65 -21.17
N LEU A 472 0.57 2.62 -20.40
CA LEU A 472 1.82 3.32 -20.76
C LEU A 472 2.82 2.43 -21.51
N GLY A 473 2.60 1.13 -21.53
CA GLY A 473 3.54 0.12 -22.01
C GLY A 473 4.54 -0.33 -20.93
N PRO A 474 4.96 -1.60 -20.95
CA PRO A 474 5.82 -2.19 -19.90
C PRO A 474 7.15 -1.47 -19.72
N SER A 475 7.79 -1.05 -20.80
CA SER A 475 9.08 -0.36 -20.75
C SER A 475 8.98 1.03 -20.13
N ALA A 476 8.01 1.83 -20.58
CA ALA A 476 7.78 3.17 -20.03
C ALA A 476 7.39 3.09 -18.54
N ALA A 477 6.46 2.22 -18.17
CA ALA A 477 6.09 2.02 -16.77
C ALA A 477 7.30 1.63 -15.91
N SER A 478 8.14 0.70 -16.39
CA SER A 478 9.33 0.24 -15.64
C SER A 478 10.42 1.31 -15.48
N SER A 479 10.42 2.37 -16.28
CA SER A 479 11.40 3.46 -16.15
C SER A 479 11.17 4.35 -14.93
N PHE A 480 9.93 4.37 -14.39
CA PHE A 480 9.56 5.23 -13.26
C PHE A 480 8.79 4.51 -12.15
N MET A 481 8.27 3.30 -12.39
CA MET A 481 7.48 2.54 -11.42
C MET A 481 8.13 1.19 -11.09
N SER A 482 8.15 0.83 -9.80
CA SER A 482 8.60 -0.47 -9.31
C SER A 482 7.65 -0.98 -8.24
N LEU A 483 7.30 -2.28 -8.28
CA LEU A 483 6.44 -2.94 -7.29
C LEU A 483 7.24 -4.04 -6.59
N TYR A 484 7.04 -4.19 -5.28
CA TYR A 484 7.57 -5.28 -4.47
C TYR A 484 6.42 -6.00 -3.77
N LEU A 485 6.37 -7.32 -3.89
CA LEU A 485 5.42 -8.16 -3.16
C LEU A 485 6.18 -8.96 -2.12
N LEU A 486 5.73 -8.86 -0.86
CA LEU A 486 6.49 -9.29 0.32
C LEU A 486 5.83 -10.54 0.95
N PRO A 487 6.39 -11.76 0.74
CA PRO A 487 5.84 -12.99 1.31
C PRO A 487 5.71 -12.93 2.83
N GLY A 488 4.54 -13.29 3.37
CA GLY A 488 4.29 -13.35 4.81
C GLY A 488 4.33 -12.03 5.56
N VAL A 489 4.32 -10.89 4.87
CA VAL A 489 4.20 -9.56 5.46
C VAL A 489 2.72 -9.19 5.58
N TYR A 490 2.31 -8.79 6.79
CA TYR A 490 0.98 -8.33 7.13
C TYR A 490 0.81 -6.84 6.85
N HIS A 491 -0.39 -6.31 7.09
CA HIS A 491 -0.74 -4.92 6.82
C HIS A 491 0.27 -3.93 7.42
N CYS A 492 0.79 -3.05 6.60
CA CYS A 492 1.82 -2.06 6.96
C CYS A 492 3.02 -2.66 7.71
N ALA A 493 3.37 -3.92 7.43
CA ALA A 493 4.45 -4.66 8.08
C ALA A 493 4.28 -4.84 9.61
N GLY A 494 3.05 -4.70 10.11
CA GLY A 494 2.70 -4.75 11.53
C GLY A 494 2.42 -6.15 12.07
N ALA A 495 1.62 -6.21 13.14
CA ALA A 495 1.21 -7.45 13.80
C ALA A 495 0.43 -8.40 12.85
N PRO A 496 0.42 -9.73 13.12
CA PRO A 496 0.95 -10.39 14.33
C PRO A 496 2.47 -10.65 14.34
N ILE A 497 3.14 -10.58 13.18
CA ILE A 497 4.58 -10.73 13.04
C ILE A 497 5.08 -9.48 12.30
N ALA A 498 5.77 -8.59 13.00
CA ALA A 498 6.30 -7.39 12.38
C ALA A 498 7.41 -7.74 11.38
N ALA A 499 7.42 -7.00 10.28
CA ALA A 499 8.53 -6.98 9.34
C ALA A 499 9.16 -5.58 9.31
N THR A 500 10.45 -5.51 9.02
CA THR A 500 11.16 -4.23 8.88
C THR A 500 12.02 -4.25 7.63
N PHE A 501 12.05 -3.14 6.91
CA PHE A 501 12.78 -2.97 5.67
C PHE A 501 12.98 -1.48 5.37
N ASP A 502 13.85 -1.17 4.42
CA ASP A 502 14.10 0.19 3.95
C ASP A 502 13.85 0.27 2.44
N PHE A 503 12.78 0.93 2.04
CA PHE A 503 12.48 1.30 0.66
C PHE A 503 12.73 2.79 0.39
N LEU A 504 12.88 3.61 1.45
CA LEU A 504 13.11 5.04 1.27
C LEU A 504 14.51 5.33 0.72
N THR A 505 15.55 4.67 1.24
CA THR A 505 16.91 4.82 0.69
C THR A 505 17.01 4.47 -0.79
N PRO A 506 16.55 3.30 -1.27
CA PRO A 506 16.58 3.00 -2.70
C PRO A 506 15.69 3.92 -3.54
N LEU A 507 14.60 4.47 -3.00
CA LEU A 507 13.81 5.48 -3.70
C LEU A 507 14.60 6.79 -3.86
N ILE A 508 15.25 7.27 -2.80
CA ILE A 508 16.12 8.46 -2.82
C ILE A 508 17.23 8.26 -3.88
N THR A 509 17.94 7.13 -3.82
CA THR A 509 18.99 6.79 -4.80
C THR A 509 18.44 6.75 -6.23
N TRP A 510 17.22 6.25 -6.43
CA TRP A 510 16.61 6.23 -7.76
C TRP A 510 16.29 7.63 -8.31
N VAL A 511 15.77 8.50 -7.45
CA VAL A 511 15.44 9.88 -7.82
C VAL A 511 16.70 10.70 -8.09
N GLU A 512 17.71 10.58 -7.22
CA GLU A 512 18.86 11.49 -7.22
C GLU A 512 20.00 11.02 -8.12
N ASP A 513 20.24 9.70 -8.17
CA ASP A 513 21.37 9.11 -8.91
C ASP A 513 20.91 8.31 -10.13
N GLY A 514 19.60 8.15 -10.34
CA GLY A 514 19.03 7.38 -11.45
C GLY A 514 19.17 5.86 -11.30
N VAL A 515 19.64 5.36 -10.15
CA VAL A 515 19.87 3.92 -9.91
C VAL A 515 18.55 3.26 -9.49
N ARG A 516 17.99 2.48 -10.41
CA ARG A 516 16.71 1.80 -10.13
C ARG A 516 16.84 0.81 -8.98
N PRO A 517 15.87 0.77 -8.03
CA PRO A 517 15.88 -0.18 -6.92
C PRO A 517 15.95 -1.64 -7.37
N GLY A 518 16.85 -2.39 -6.76
CA GLY A 518 17.05 -3.82 -6.97
C GLY A 518 16.56 -4.65 -5.78
N LYS A 519 17.44 -5.48 -5.25
CA LYS A 519 17.18 -6.32 -4.07
C LYS A 519 17.02 -5.48 -2.80
N VAL A 520 15.95 -5.72 -2.03
CA VAL A 520 15.74 -5.18 -0.68
C VAL A 520 15.64 -6.34 0.31
N ILE A 521 16.12 -6.15 1.54
CA ILE A 521 16.07 -7.17 2.58
C ILE A 521 14.91 -6.88 3.53
N VAL A 522 14.03 -7.85 3.69
CA VAL A 522 12.95 -7.85 4.69
C VAL A 522 13.42 -8.67 5.90
N SER A 523 13.30 -8.08 7.09
CA SER A 523 13.61 -8.70 8.38
C SER A 523 12.32 -8.99 9.14
N TYR A 524 12.05 -10.26 9.44
CA TYR A 524 10.87 -10.72 10.18
C TYR A 524 11.22 -10.88 11.66
N ARG A 525 10.31 -10.47 12.52
CA ARG A 525 10.49 -10.37 13.97
C ARG A 525 9.80 -11.54 14.70
N THR A 526 10.08 -11.69 16.00
CA THR A 526 9.44 -12.72 16.84
C THR A 526 8.01 -12.39 17.17
N THR A 527 7.66 -11.11 17.20
CA THR A 527 6.32 -10.59 17.56
C THR A 527 5.92 -9.45 16.64
N GLY A 528 4.73 -8.89 16.85
CA GLY A 528 4.27 -7.67 16.19
C GLY A 528 5.03 -6.40 16.58
N ASP A 529 6.01 -6.48 17.49
CA ASP A 529 6.86 -5.36 17.89
C ASP A 529 8.09 -5.26 16.97
N ALA A 530 8.25 -4.11 16.29
CA ALA A 530 9.36 -3.84 15.39
C ALA A 530 10.73 -3.78 16.07
N THR A 531 10.80 -3.75 17.40
CA THR A 531 12.05 -3.82 18.17
C THR A 531 12.39 -5.23 18.64
N SER A 532 11.47 -6.20 18.50
CA SER A 532 11.72 -7.59 18.90
C SER A 532 12.80 -8.24 18.03
N PRO A 533 13.43 -9.35 18.49
CA PRO A 533 14.51 -10.00 17.76
C PRO A 533 14.12 -10.43 16.34
N VAL A 534 15.05 -10.28 15.40
CA VAL A 534 14.91 -10.80 14.03
C VAL A 534 15.09 -12.32 14.05
N THR A 535 14.12 -13.04 13.50
CA THR A 535 14.15 -14.51 13.39
C THR A 535 14.49 -14.98 11.98
N ARG A 536 14.25 -14.12 10.99
CA ARG A 536 14.38 -14.47 9.57
C ARG A 536 14.66 -13.22 8.75
N THR A 537 15.46 -13.35 7.72
CA THR A 537 15.62 -12.34 6.67
C THR A 537 15.29 -12.94 5.30
N ARG A 538 14.75 -12.10 4.37
CA ARG A 538 14.47 -12.48 2.98
C ARG A 538 14.85 -11.35 2.04
N PRO A 539 15.49 -11.62 0.91
CA PRO A 539 15.57 -10.66 -0.16
C PRO A 539 14.22 -10.62 -0.86
N VAL A 540 13.77 -9.44 -1.24
CA VAL A 540 12.67 -9.23 -2.19
C VAL A 540 13.21 -8.50 -3.40
N PHE A 541 12.63 -8.77 -4.55
CA PHE A 541 13.07 -8.23 -5.84
C PHE A 541 11.92 -7.50 -6.51
N PRO A 542 12.20 -6.57 -7.44
CA PRO A 542 11.16 -5.92 -8.23
C PRO A 542 10.27 -6.97 -8.92
N TYR A 543 8.96 -6.84 -8.72
CA TYR A 543 7.96 -7.71 -9.34
C TYR A 543 8.09 -7.65 -10.88
N PRO A 544 7.95 -8.77 -11.61
CA PRO A 544 7.43 -10.06 -11.17
C PRO A 544 8.50 -11.09 -10.70
N ALA A 545 9.73 -10.66 -10.45
CA ALA A 545 10.76 -11.58 -9.95
C ALA A 545 10.42 -12.08 -8.54
N THR A 546 10.83 -13.31 -8.25
CA THR A 546 10.63 -13.99 -6.96
C THR A 546 11.94 -14.17 -6.21
N SER A 547 11.86 -14.62 -4.96
CA SER A 547 12.98 -14.98 -4.13
C SER A 547 13.08 -16.51 -4.04
N VAL A 548 14.20 -17.08 -4.48
CA VAL A 548 14.40 -18.54 -4.52
C VAL A 548 15.55 -18.95 -3.61
N TYR A 549 15.29 -19.88 -2.70
CA TYR A 549 16.31 -20.47 -1.84
C TYR A 549 17.28 -21.32 -2.67
N THR A 550 18.59 -21.17 -2.43
CA THR A 550 19.64 -21.89 -3.18
C THR A 550 19.75 -23.38 -2.84
N GLY A 551 19.04 -23.83 -1.77
CA GLY A 551 19.17 -25.18 -1.24
C GLY A 551 20.38 -25.37 -0.32
N GLN A 552 21.16 -24.32 -0.05
CA GLN A 552 22.36 -24.36 0.79
C GLN A 552 22.33 -23.25 1.85
N GLY A 553 22.94 -23.53 3.01
CA GLY A 553 23.03 -22.58 4.12
C GLY A 553 21.76 -22.51 4.96
N ASN A 554 21.68 -21.49 5.82
CA ASN A 554 20.51 -21.29 6.69
C ASN A 554 19.34 -20.73 5.87
N VAL A 555 18.24 -21.47 5.84
CA VAL A 555 17.00 -21.06 5.14
C VAL A 555 16.40 -19.76 5.69
N ASN A 556 16.78 -19.31 6.87
CA ASN A 556 16.32 -18.05 7.46
C ASN A 556 17.25 -16.85 7.17
N ASP A 557 18.29 -17.03 6.36
CA ASP A 557 19.22 -15.98 6.01
C ASP A 557 19.07 -15.57 4.54
N ALA A 558 18.84 -14.29 4.30
CA ALA A 558 18.70 -13.69 2.98
C ALA A 558 19.91 -13.92 2.05
N ALA A 559 21.11 -14.16 2.60
CA ALA A 559 22.31 -14.44 1.83
C ALA A 559 22.21 -15.74 1.02
N ASN A 560 21.33 -16.66 1.42
CA ASN A 560 21.13 -17.97 0.79
C ASN A 560 20.02 -17.99 -0.26
N TYR A 561 19.62 -16.81 -0.75
CA TYR A 561 18.55 -16.65 -1.75
C TYR A 561 19.07 -15.91 -2.97
N VAL A 562 18.51 -16.26 -4.11
CA VAL A 562 18.76 -15.59 -5.40
C VAL A 562 17.46 -15.13 -6.03
N GLN A 563 17.57 -14.22 -6.97
CA GLN A 563 16.45 -13.79 -7.80
C GLN A 563 15.98 -14.96 -8.67
N GLY A 564 14.70 -15.24 -8.61
CA GLY A 564 14.02 -16.27 -9.41
C GLY A 564 13.10 -15.70 -10.48
N PRO A 565 12.55 -16.59 -11.34
CA PRO A 565 11.57 -16.22 -12.36
C PRO A 565 10.23 -15.81 -11.73
N PRO A 566 9.33 -15.20 -12.52
CA PRO A 566 7.94 -15.00 -12.11
C PRO A 566 7.25 -16.27 -11.68
N THR A 567 6.30 -16.19 -10.75
CA THR A 567 5.44 -17.31 -10.36
C THR A 567 4.65 -17.80 -11.59
N PRO A 568 4.78 -19.09 -11.98
CA PRO A 568 4.08 -19.58 -13.16
C PRO A 568 2.58 -19.75 -12.93
N GLY A 569 1.78 -19.56 -13.98
CA GLY A 569 0.35 -19.90 -13.99
C GLY A 569 -0.55 -18.95 -13.19
N VAL A 570 -0.03 -17.83 -12.67
CA VAL A 570 -0.82 -16.83 -11.95
C VAL A 570 -1.16 -15.63 -12.84
N SER A 571 -2.32 -15.00 -12.58
CA SER A 571 -2.74 -13.76 -13.25
C SER A 571 -2.53 -12.56 -12.34
N ASP A 572 -2.05 -11.44 -12.91
CA ASP A 572 -1.97 -10.16 -12.21
C ASP A 572 -3.32 -9.44 -12.18
N VAL A 573 -4.22 -9.82 -13.07
CA VAL A 573 -5.55 -9.19 -13.16
C VAL A 573 -6.59 -10.15 -12.58
N LEU A 574 -7.25 -9.70 -11.53
CA LEU A 574 -8.40 -10.36 -10.95
C LEU A 574 -9.67 -9.69 -11.51
N PRO A 575 -10.56 -10.44 -12.22
CA PRO A 575 -11.85 -9.90 -12.65
C PRO A 575 -12.79 -9.67 -11.48
N TRP A 576 -13.33 -8.45 -11.36
CA TRP A 576 -14.30 -8.05 -10.36
C TRP A 576 -15.11 -6.85 -10.87
N LEU A 577 -16.17 -6.43 -10.15
CA LEU A 577 -17.09 -5.39 -10.63
C LEU A 577 -16.41 -4.03 -10.87
N GLY A 578 -15.44 -3.64 -10.05
CA GLY A 578 -14.73 -2.36 -10.13
C GLY A 578 -13.50 -2.37 -11.05
N LEU A 579 -13.18 -3.47 -11.73
CA LEU A 579 -12.05 -3.49 -12.68
C LEU A 579 -12.18 -2.41 -13.78
N LYS A 580 -13.40 -2.00 -14.10
CA LYS A 580 -13.72 -0.90 -15.03
C LYS A 580 -13.28 0.48 -14.50
N HIS A 581 -13.01 0.65 -13.22
CA HIS A 581 -12.59 1.91 -12.60
C HIS A 581 -11.12 2.27 -12.90
N TYR A 582 -10.30 1.27 -13.27
CA TYR A 582 -8.89 1.48 -13.60
C TYR A 582 -8.73 2.11 -14.99
N ARG A 583 -9.13 3.38 -15.08
CA ARG A 583 -9.10 4.20 -16.31
C ARG A 583 -8.95 5.67 -15.96
N ALA A 584 -8.33 6.46 -16.84
CA ALA A 584 -8.04 7.87 -16.64
C ALA A 584 -9.29 8.73 -16.33
N ASN A 585 -10.39 8.47 -16.97
CA ASN A 585 -11.63 9.25 -16.85
C ASN A 585 -12.59 8.75 -15.75
N HIS A 586 -12.10 7.95 -14.79
CA HIS A 586 -12.91 7.55 -13.63
C HIS A 586 -12.82 8.56 -12.49
N GLN A 587 -11.73 9.30 -12.39
CA GLN A 587 -11.52 10.29 -11.33
C GLN A 587 -12.51 11.45 -11.40
N VAL A 588 -12.92 11.91 -10.22
CA VAL A 588 -13.81 13.05 -10.00
C VAL A 588 -13.11 14.00 -9.04
N SER A 589 -13.14 15.30 -9.33
CA SER A 589 -12.70 16.37 -8.43
C SER A 589 -13.89 17.16 -7.94
N CYS A 590 -13.89 17.55 -6.68
CA CYS A 590 -14.95 18.31 -6.06
C CYS A 590 -14.37 19.50 -5.29
N GLU A 591 -15.09 20.61 -5.33
CA GLU A 591 -14.80 21.81 -4.54
C GLU A 591 -16.04 22.22 -3.73
N VAL A 592 -15.82 22.89 -2.60
CA VAL A 592 -16.90 23.48 -1.81
C VAL A 592 -16.96 24.97 -2.09
N ILE A 593 -17.90 25.38 -2.95
CA ILE A 593 -18.12 26.78 -3.33
C ILE A 593 -19.40 27.30 -2.66
N ASN A 594 -19.27 28.34 -1.81
CA ASN A 594 -20.40 28.91 -1.05
C ASN A 594 -21.19 27.83 -0.26
N GLY A 595 -20.49 26.89 0.36
CA GLY A 595 -21.10 25.82 1.16
C GLY A 595 -21.81 24.72 0.35
N LYS A 596 -21.62 24.69 -0.97
CA LYS A 596 -22.16 23.66 -1.87
C LYS A 596 -21.02 22.88 -2.51
N VAL A 597 -21.13 21.57 -2.51
CA VAL A 597 -20.20 20.71 -3.24
C VAL A 597 -20.50 20.80 -4.73
N GLN A 598 -19.50 21.13 -5.52
CA GLN A 598 -19.51 21.11 -6.98
C GLN A 598 -18.45 20.13 -7.45
N CYS A 599 -18.83 19.18 -8.30
CA CYS A 599 -17.94 18.12 -8.75
C CYS A 599 -17.90 18.05 -10.27
N GLU A 600 -16.72 17.85 -10.80
CA GLU A 600 -16.47 17.67 -12.22
C GLU A 600 -15.63 16.40 -12.44
N PRO A 601 -15.85 15.64 -13.54
CA PRO A 601 -14.90 14.62 -13.95
C PRO A 601 -13.53 15.26 -14.20
N GLU A 602 -12.44 14.65 -13.74
CA GLU A 602 -11.11 15.09 -14.16
C GLU A 602 -10.94 14.84 -15.65
N ILE A 603 -10.94 15.91 -16.43
CA ILE A 603 -10.62 15.86 -17.85
C ILE A 603 -9.10 15.78 -17.92
N THR A 604 -8.57 14.57 -18.11
CA THR A 604 -7.19 14.42 -18.56
C THR A 604 -7.11 15.01 -19.95
N ASN A 605 -6.41 16.14 -20.10
CA ASN A 605 -6.09 16.67 -21.43
C ASN A 605 -5.32 15.58 -22.19
N GLU A 606 -5.97 14.98 -23.22
CA GLU A 606 -5.38 14.02 -24.14
C GLU A 606 -4.20 14.63 -24.91
#